data_5e64ebaedb8c1d9b9265a779202eddbb
#
_entry.id   5e64ebaedb8c1d9b9265a779202eddbb
#
_cell.length_a   1.000
_cell.length_b   1.000
_cell.length_c   1.000
_cell.angle_alpha   90.00
_cell.angle_beta   90.00
_cell.angle_gamma   90.00
#
_symmetry.space_group_name_H-M   'P 1'
#
loop_
_entity.id
_entity.type
_entity.pdbx_description
1 polymer ?
#
loop_
_entity_poly.entity_id
_entity_poly.type
_entity_poly.pdbx_seq_one_letter_code
_entity_poly.pdbx_strand_id
1 'polypeptide(L)'
;MNSVPEQGEQHELIGSLLRGTYRVLRTLDQGGMGMVFEAEHTRLHRKVAVKVLAKHLASDEQALARFNREAEIVSHLQSPYIVQILDFDTTEAGEPFIVMELLRGESLSARLEREGCLSIAEAARIAYQTATGLSVAHASAIVHRDLKPGNIYLVELPGQGTMVKLLDFGISKRAGVGRSLTGEFDVLGTPDYMAPEQALGKTASVDHRGDQYALAVIAFEMLCGQTPFFGESVMDVLQKVASEPPPDITRIAPQLPVAVNVILQRALSKDPEERFDTILTFATALSSAAGCSLPPPMSALGLAATVPAASDTPTPVPVSRERPASGSHKVPDKRVARIATASTLSGSSTVSDVRNALDLAHQAFGLGDLNLAVSYAEQAMRLADTFDTAEARDMINEKSPLLDRIFETRIGRLTQRLTVKNVPSSEMLQVSPEQAFLLSRVDGGLTVEEAVDLSPLPRRETLRLLLVLSRDGLVSIG
;
A
#
# COMPACT_ATOMS: atom_id res chain seq x y z
N MET A 1 48.00 -23.35 6.22
CA MET A 1 47.15 -24.37 5.61
C MET A 1 45.82 -23.68 5.36
N ASN A 2 45.59 -23.27 4.11
CA ASN A 2 44.38 -22.58 3.68
C ASN A 2 43.28 -23.61 3.56
N SER A 3 42.27 -23.53 4.41
CA SER A 3 40.99 -24.23 4.21
C SER A 3 40.21 -23.54 3.12
N VAL A 4 40.04 -24.22 2.01
CA VAL A 4 39.09 -23.89 0.93
C VAL A 4 37.68 -23.94 1.53
N PRO A 5 36.80 -22.97 1.28
CA PRO A 5 35.43 -23.08 1.75
C PRO A 5 34.75 -24.25 1.03
N GLU A 6 34.11 -25.12 1.81
CA GLU A 6 33.30 -26.26 1.33
C GLU A 6 32.32 -25.84 0.30
N GLN A 7 32.27 -26.60 -0.80
CA GLN A 7 31.32 -26.48 -1.91
C GLN A 7 29.91 -26.70 -1.32
N GLY A 8 29.10 -25.65 -1.24
CA GLY A 8 27.69 -25.74 -0.87
C GLY A 8 27.00 -26.77 -1.78
N GLU A 9 26.20 -27.64 -1.16
CA GLU A 9 25.36 -28.63 -1.84
C GLU A 9 24.60 -27.95 -2.98
N GLN A 10 24.86 -28.41 -4.22
CA GLN A 10 24.16 -27.90 -5.39
C GLN A 10 22.71 -28.39 -5.31
N HIS A 11 21.76 -27.46 -5.16
CA HIS A 11 20.33 -27.80 -5.12
C HIS A 11 19.93 -28.51 -6.40
N GLU A 12 19.09 -29.54 -6.31
CA GLU A 12 18.64 -30.39 -7.43
C GLU A 12 18.06 -29.61 -8.63
N LEU A 13 17.54 -28.41 -8.40
CA LEU A 13 16.98 -27.55 -9.44
C LEU A 13 18.02 -26.79 -10.26
N ILE A 14 19.28 -26.66 -9.84
CA ILE A 14 20.32 -25.95 -10.61
C ILE A 14 20.58 -26.69 -11.90
N GLY A 15 20.53 -25.97 -13.02
CA GLY A 15 20.64 -26.51 -14.38
C GLY A 15 19.33 -27.06 -14.96
N SER A 16 18.28 -27.26 -14.14
CA SER A 16 16.98 -27.72 -14.61
C SER A 16 16.25 -26.64 -15.45
N LEU A 17 15.28 -27.07 -16.23
CA LEU A 17 14.45 -26.23 -17.07
C LEU A 17 13.02 -26.27 -16.57
N LEU A 18 12.58 -25.24 -15.86
CA LEU A 18 11.21 -25.15 -15.34
C LEU A 18 10.24 -24.83 -16.48
N ARG A 19 9.22 -25.67 -16.67
CA ARG A 19 8.18 -25.57 -17.72
C ARG A 19 8.73 -25.29 -19.11
N GLY A 20 9.91 -25.82 -19.42
CA GLY A 20 10.55 -25.62 -20.73
C GLY A 20 10.96 -24.18 -21.03
N THR A 21 10.86 -23.28 -20.07
CA THR A 21 11.01 -21.83 -20.27
C THR A 21 12.12 -21.21 -19.43
N TYR A 22 12.24 -21.56 -18.15
CA TYR A 22 13.16 -20.90 -17.21
C TYR A 22 14.30 -21.86 -16.82
N ARG A 23 15.53 -21.58 -17.28
CA ARG A 23 16.72 -22.36 -16.90
C ARG A 23 17.27 -21.82 -15.59
N VAL A 24 17.25 -22.63 -14.55
CA VAL A 24 17.80 -22.29 -13.22
C VAL A 24 19.33 -22.24 -13.30
N LEU A 25 19.93 -21.12 -12.85
CA LEU A 25 21.37 -20.89 -12.95
C LEU A 25 22.09 -21.08 -11.62
N ARG A 26 21.59 -20.44 -10.58
CA ARG A 26 22.19 -20.49 -9.23
C ARG A 26 21.19 -20.07 -8.15
N THR A 27 21.45 -20.43 -6.91
CA THR A 27 20.68 -19.94 -5.76
C THR A 27 21.01 -18.47 -5.48
N LEU A 28 20.00 -17.67 -5.20
CA LEU A 28 20.13 -16.27 -4.75
C LEU A 28 19.90 -16.16 -3.24
N ASP A 29 18.86 -16.84 -2.73
CA ASP A 29 18.47 -16.78 -1.31
C ASP A 29 17.77 -18.08 -0.90
N GLN A 30 17.79 -18.36 0.42
CA GLN A 30 17.10 -19.51 1.02
C GLN A 30 16.42 -19.08 2.31
N GLY A 31 15.13 -19.36 2.42
CA GLY A 31 14.33 -19.04 3.60
C GLY A 31 13.38 -20.15 3.98
N GLY A 32 12.67 -19.99 5.11
CA GLY A 32 11.73 -20.99 5.62
C GLY A 32 10.55 -21.32 4.70
N MET A 33 10.20 -20.42 3.78
CA MET A 33 9.10 -20.62 2.81
C MET A 33 9.56 -21.22 1.48
N GLY A 34 10.86 -21.30 1.22
CA GLY A 34 11.38 -21.79 -0.05
C GLY A 34 12.72 -21.18 -0.44
N MET A 35 13.07 -21.34 -1.69
CA MET A 35 14.33 -20.89 -2.25
C MET A 35 14.10 -19.92 -3.41
N VAL A 36 15.01 -18.94 -3.53
CA VAL A 36 15.03 -18.00 -4.65
C VAL A 36 16.24 -18.29 -5.52
N PHE A 37 16.00 -18.44 -6.82
CA PHE A 37 17.03 -18.74 -7.81
C PHE A 37 17.14 -17.62 -8.83
N GLU A 38 18.35 -17.41 -9.35
CA GLU A 38 18.54 -16.73 -10.61
C GLU A 38 18.26 -17.74 -11.74
N ALA A 39 17.42 -17.36 -12.70
CA ALA A 39 17.12 -18.16 -13.87
C ALA A 39 17.20 -17.31 -15.16
N GLU A 40 17.30 -17.98 -16.31
CA GLU A 40 17.25 -17.36 -17.62
C GLU A 40 15.99 -17.80 -18.36
N HIS A 41 15.22 -16.84 -18.84
CA HIS A 41 14.12 -17.12 -19.78
C HIS A 41 14.71 -17.51 -21.14
N THR A 42 14.64 -18.76 -21.53
CA THR A 42 15.39 -19.35 -22.64
C THR A 42 15.10 -18.72 -24.01
N ARG A 43 13.89 -18.22 -24.24
CA ARG A 43 13.50 -17.58 -25.51
C ARG A 43 13.83 -16.08 -25.55
N LEU A 44 13.72 -15.38 -24.41
CA LEU A 44 13.95 -13.93 -24.34
C LEU A 44 15.38 -13.58 -23.96
N HIS A 45 16.19 -14.57 -23.56
CA HIS A 45 17.56 -14.41 -23.04
C HIS A 45 17.66 -13.37 -21.93
N ARG A 46 16.60 -13.27 -21.11
CA ARG A 46 16.49 -12.35 -19.99
C ARG A 46 16.63 -13.09 -18.66
N LYS A 47 17.43 -12.53 -17.78
CA LYS A 47 17.57 -13.06 -16.42
C LYS A 47 16.36 -12.63 -15.58
N VAL A 48 15.89 -13.56 -14.76
CA VAL A 48 14.75 -13.42 -13.85
C VAL A 48 15.10 -14.03 -12.49
N ALA A 49 14.35 -13.67 -11.46
CA ALA A 49 14.38 -14.37 -10.18
C ALA A 49 13.19 -15.35 -10.12
N VAL A 50 13.42 -16.56 -9.61
CA VAL A 50 12.40 -17.60 -9.48
C VAL A 50 12.35 -18.03 -8.02
N LYS A 51 11.22 -17.79 -7.34
CA LYS A 51 10.96 -18.23 -5.96
C LYS A 51 10.16 -19.54 -6.01
N VAL A 52 10.76 -20.62 -5.52
CA VAL A 52 10.12 -21.96 -5.47
C VAL A 52 9.68 -22.23 -4.04
N LEU A 53 8.42 -22.64 -3.85
CA LEU A 53 7.86 -22.98 -2.55
C LEU A 53 8.50 -24.28 -2.03
N ALA A 54 8.84 -24.33 -0.75
CA ALA A 54 9.44 -25.52 -0.14
C ALA A 54 8.51 -26.75 -0.23
N LYS A 55 9.07 -27.93 -0.50
CA LYS A 55 8.32 -29.19 -0.72
C LYS A 55 7.30 -29.51 0.38
N HIS A 56 7.68 -29.29 1.65
CA HIS A 56 6.79 -29.57 2.79
C HIS A 56 5.58 -28.61 2.84
N LEU A 57 5.69 -27.39 2.27
CA LEU A 57 4.60 -26.43 2.16
C LEU A 57 3.76 -26.64 0.89
N ALA A 58 4.35 -27.22 -0.16
CA ALA A 58 3.63 -27.54 -1.39
C ALA A 58 2.55 -28.62 -1.18
N SER A 59 2.69 -29.46 -0.16
CA SER A 59 1.71 -30.48 0.25
C SER A 59 0.58 -29.91 1.13
N ASP A 60 0.70 -28.67 1.61
CA ASP A 60 -0.34 -27.99 2.38
C ASP A 60 -1.20 -27.14 1.44
N GLU A 61 -2.45 -27.58 1.21
CA GLU A 61 -3.41 -26.88 0.33
C GLU A 61 -3.62 -25.43 0.74
N GLN A 62 -3.57 -25.12 2.04
CA GLN A 62 -3.72 -23.74 2.53
C GLN A 62 -2.47 -22.90 2.23
N ALA A 63 -1.26 -23.46 2.38
CA ALA A 63 -0.01 -22.78 2.03
C ALA A 63 0.05 -22.52 0.52
N LEU A 64 -0.33 -23.49 -0.29
CA LEU A 64 -0.42 -23.38 -1.75
C LEU A 64 -1.42 -22.30 -2.19
N ALA A 65 -2.62 -22.33 -1.64
CA ALA A 65 -3.65 -21.33 -1.95
C ALA A 65 -3.19 -19.89 -1.57
N ARG A 66 -2.46 -19.77 -0.46
CA ARG A 66 -1.88 -18.48 -0.02
C ARG A 66 -0.80 -18.00 -0.98
N PHE A 67 0.13 -18.87 -1.37
CA PHE A 67 1.22 -18.55 -2.29
C PHE A 67 0.70 -18.08 -3.65
N ASN A 68 -0.28 -18.81 -4.22
CA ASN A 68 -0.90 -18.43 -5.49
C ASN A 68 -1.65 -17.09 -5.39
N ARG A 69 -2.38 -16.90 -4.29
CA ARG A 69 -3.10 -15.64 -4.05
C ARG A 69 -2.17 -14.45 -3.88
N GLU A 70 -1.00 -14.64 -3.24
CA GLU A 70 0.03 -13.63 -3.11
C GLU A 70 0.54 -13.21 -4.49
N ALA A 71 0.89 -14.18 -5.34
CA ALA A 71 1.33 -13.92 -6.70
C ALA A 71 0.28 -13.15 -7.51
N GLU A 72 -0.99 -13.60 -7.47
CA GLU A 72 -2.10 -12.96 -8.16
C GLU A 72 -2.27 -11.49 -7.71
N ILE A 73 -2.33 -11.24 -6.41
CA ILE A 73 -2.56 -9.91 -5.84
C ILE A 73 -1.41 -8.96 -6.21
N VAL A 74 -0.17 -9.38 -6.00
CA VAL A 74 1.02 -8.53 -6.26
C VAL A 74 1.18 -8.26 -7.76
N SER A 75 0.81 -9.21 -8.64
CA SER A 75 0.88 -9.03 -10.09
C SER A 75 0.02 -7.86 -10.61
N HIS A 76 -1.05 -7.51 -9.89
CA HIS A 76 -1.94 -6.40 -10.26
C HIS A 76 -1.50 -5.04 -9.69
N LEU A 77 -0.52 -5.01 -8.77
CA LEU A 77 -0.02 -3.77 -8.19
C LEU A 77 0.98 -3.10 -9.12
N GLN A 78 0.60 -1.96 -9.69
CA GLN A 78 1.46 -1.17 -10.57
C GLN A 78 2.19 -0.08 -9.78
N SER A 79 3.39 -0.39 -9.29
CA SER A 79 4.25 0.56 -8.60
C SER A 79 5.72 0.30 -8.92
N PRO A 80 6.53 1.34 -9.18
CA PRO A 80 7.98 1.16 -9.34
C PRO A 80 8.65 0.68 -8.06
N TYR A 81 8.02 0.84 -6.91
CA TYR A 81 8.53 0.46 -5.59
C TYR A 81 8.05 -0.93 -5.13
N ILE A 82 7.34 -1.69 -5.95
CA ILE A 82 6.94 -3.07 -5.70
C ILE A 82 7.63 -3.96 -6.73
N VAL A 83 8.09 -5.15 -6.32
CA VAL A 83 8.66 -6.13 -7.24
C VAL A 83 7.64 -6.56 -8.29
N GLN A 84 8.03 -6.59 -9.56
CA GLN A 84 7.16 -7.03 -10.64
C GLN A 84 7.12 -8.55 -10.72
N ILE A 85 5.96 -9.15 -10.55
CA ILE A 85 5.72 -10.56 -10.87
C ILE A 85 5.50 -10.67 -12.39
N LEU A 86 6.24 -11.58 -13.02
CA LEU A 86 6.24 -11.81 -14.46
C LEU A 86 5.42 -13.03 -14.85
N ASP A 87 5.42 -14.06 -13.97
CA ASP A 87 4.76 -15.34 -14.24
C ASP A 87 4.63 -16.14 -12.93
N PHE A 88 3.75 -17.14 -12.90
CA PHE A 88 3.68 -18.15 -11.83
C PHE A 88 3.18 -19.47 -12.39
N ASP A 89 3.75 -20.58 -11.93
CA ASP A 89 3.40 -21.94 -12.38
C ASP A 89 3.88 -22.96 -11.33
N THR A 90 3.84 -24.23 -11.68
CA THR A 90 4.34 -25.35 -10.87
C THR A 90 5.49 -26.05 -11.59
N THR A 91 6.48 -26.54 -10.84
CA THR A 91 7.56 -27.37 -11.37
C THR A 91 6.99 -28.73 -11.86
N GLU A 92 7.81 -29.52 -12.58
CA GLU A 92 7.42 -30.88 -12.97
C GLU A 92 7.18 -31.80 -11.77
N ALA A 93 7.79 -31.48 -10.63
CA ALA A 93 7.57 -32.19 -9.35
C ALA A 93 6.33 -31.70 -8.58
N GLY A 94 5.57 -30.73 -9.15
CA GLY A 94 4.38 -30.15 -8.53
C GLY A 94 4.65 -29.03 -7.52
N GLU A 95 5.88 -28.52 -7.42
CA GLU A 95 6.24 -27.42 -6.53
C GLU A 95 5.86 -26.09 -7.18
N PRO A 96 5.07 -25.23 -6.53
CA PRO A 96 4.73 -23.91 -7.07
C PRO A 96 5.94 -22.99 -7.12
N PHE A 97 6.01 -22.16 -8.16
CA PHE A 97 7.02 -21.13 -8.27
C PHE A 97 6.46 -19.82 -8.83
N ILE A 98 7.06 -18.71 -8.41
CA ILE A 98 6.79 -17.37 -8.91
C ILE A 98 8.02 -16.87 -9.64
N VAL A 99 7.83 -16.30 -10.83
CA VAL A 99 8.86 -15.64 -11.62
C VAL A 99 8.72 -14.13 -11.45
N MET A 100 9.81 -13.46 -11.10
CA MET A 100 9.82 -12.01 -10.88
C MET A 100 11.04 -11.36 -11.54
N GLU A 101 11.01 -10.04 -11.64
CA GLU A 101 12.17 -9.28 -12.10
C GLU A 101 13.40 -9.59 -11.24
N LEU A 102 14.56 -9.77 -11.89
CA LEU A 102 15.83 -9.93 -11.19
C LEU A 102 16.35 -8.56 -10.74
N LEU A 103 16.44 -8.34 -9.45
CA LEU A 103 16.93 -7.11 -8.85
C LEU A 103 18.46 -7.16 -8.71
N ARG A 104 19.10 -6.00 -8.83
CA ARG A 104 20.54 -5.83 -8.58
C ARG A 104 20.72 -4.82 -7.45
N GLY A 105 21.36 -5.23 -6.37
CA GLY A 105 21.53 -4.44 -5.16
C GLY A 105 21.60 -5.35 -3.94
N GLU A 106 21.09 -4.86 -2.83
CA GLU A 106 21.09 -5.60 -1.55
C GLU A 106 19.76 -5.37 -0.79
N SER A 107 19.45 -6.23 0.18
CA SER A 107 18.35 -5.97 1.12
C SER A 107 18.74 -4.85 2.09
N LEU A 108 17.75 -4.15 2.65
CA LEU A 108 17.99 -3.17 3.71
C LEU A 108 18.61 -3.84 4.95
N SER A 109 18.27 -5.11 5.21
CA SER A 109 18.91 -5.90 6.28
C SER A 109 20.42 -5.99 6.09
N ALA A 110 20.86 -6.44 4.89
CA ALA A 110 22.29 -6.53 4.57
C ALA A 110 23.00 -5.16 4.64
N ARG A 111 22.32 -4.09 4.23
CA ARG A 111 22.81 -2.72 4.34
C ARG A 111 23.02 -2.34 5.80
N LEU A 112 22.04 -2.59 6.69
CA LEU A 112 22.11 -2.29 8.12
C LEU A 112 23.16 -3.14 8.84
N GLU A 113 23.27 -4.41 8.51
CA GLU A 113 24.34 -5.29 9.04
C GLU A 113 25.74 -4.76 8.69
N ARG A 114 25.91 -4.19 7.51
CA ARG A 114 27.19 -3.66 7.03
C ARG A 114 27.52 -2.25 7.55
N GLU A 115 26.51 -1.37 7.65
CA GLU A 115 26.71 0.05 7.98
C GLU A 115 26.34 0.40 9.43
N GLY A 116 25.58 -0.44 10.10
CA GLY A 116 25.02 -0.21 11.44
C GLY A 116 23.84 0.73 11.43
N CYS A 117 24.05 1.98 11.01
CA CYS A 117 22.98 2.98 10.86
C CYS A 117 23.18 3.80 9.58
N LEU A 118 22.11 4.43 9.13
CA LEU A 118 22.09 5.23 7.91
C LEU A 118 22.05 6.73 8.24
N SER A 119 22.42 7.56 7.27
CA SER A 119 22.19 9.01 7.36
C SER A 119 20.69 9.31 7.43
N ILE A 120 20.33 10.38 8.12
CA ILE A 120 18.92 10.81 8.25
C ILE A 120 18.27 11.02 6.88
N ALA A 121 19.01 11.55 5.90
CA ALA A 121 18.54 11.78 4.56
C ALA A 121 18.25 10.46 3.80
N GLU A 122 19.10 9.46 3.97
CA GLU A 122 18.91 8.15 3.36
C GLU A 122 17.77 7.39 4.01
N ALA A 123 17.68 7.38 5.33
CA ALA A 123 16.59 6.76 6.08
C ALA A 123 15.22 7.37 5.70
N ALA A 124 15.15 8.71 5.63
CA ALA A 124 13.92 9.40 5.21
C ALA A 124 13.52 9.06 3.77
N ARG A 125 14.49 8.98 2.85
CA ARG A 125 14.25 8.61 1.45
C ARG A 125 13.76 7.17 1.31
N ILE A 126 14.39 6.22 2.01
CA ILE A 126 13.97 4.81 2.01
C ILE A 126 12.57 4.67 2.60
N ALA A 127 12.30 5.32 3.74
CA ALA A 127 10.98 5.30 4.36
C ALA A 127 9.90 5.88 3.44
N TYR A 128 10.19 6.99 2.74
CA TYR A 128 9.26 7.62 1.81
C TYR A 128 8.95 6.73 0.59
N GLN A 129 9.97 6.12 -0.03
CA GLN A 129 9.78 5.23 -1.16
C GLN A 129 9.02 3.96 -0.76
N THR A 130 9.34 3.37 0.41
CA THR A 130 8.62 2.25 1.01
C THR A 130 7.15 2.60 1.23
N ALA A 131 6.87 3.74 1.87
CA ALA A 131 5.51 4.22 2.10
C ALA A 131 4.74 4.47 0.80
N THR A 132 5.41 4.98 -0.25
CA THR A 132 4.81 5.19 -1.56
C THR A 132 4.40 3.85 -2.20
N GLY A 133 5.25 2.83 -2.12
CA GLY A 133 4.91 1.48 -2.59
C GLY A 133 3.73 0.88 -1.83
N LEU A 134 3.78 0.94 -0.49
CA LEU A 134 2.71 0.42 0.38
C LEU A 134 1.39 1.17 0.19
N SER A 135 1.41 2.47 -0.07
CA SER A 135 0.18 3.25 -0.31
C SER A 135 -0.61 2.74 -1.52
N VAL A 136 0.08 2.24 -2.56
CA VAL A 136 -0.58 1.60 -3.72
C VAL A 136 -1.28 0.30 -3.32
N ALA A 137 -0.64 -0.52 -2.48
CA ALA A 137 -1.25 -1.74 -1.96
C ALA A 137 -2.44 -1.44 -1.03
N HIS A 138 -2.28 -0.46 -0.13
CA HIS A 138 -3.34 -0.04 0.80
C HIS A 138 -4.57 0.50 0.08
N ALA A 139 -4.39 1.25 -1.03
CA ALA A 139 -5.50 1.71 -1.87
C ALA A 139 -6.30 0.55 -2.48
N SER A 140 -5.68 -0.62 -2.62
CA SER A 140 -6.32 -1.87 -3.08
C SER A 140 -6.78 -2.77 -1.91
N ALA A 141 -6.84 -2.24 -0.68
CA ALA A 141 -7.16 -2.95 0.56
C ALA A 141 -6.21 -4.13 0.87
N ILE A 142 -4.95 -4.04 0.42
CA ILE A 142 -3.90 -5.02 0.65
C ILE A 142 -2.95 -4.48 1.71
N VAL A 143 -2.78 -5.22 2.79
CA VAL A 143 -1.85 -4.92 3.89
C VAL A 143 -0.68 -5.89 3.81
N HIS A 144 0.55 -5.40 3.95
CA HIS A 144 1.77 -6.20 3.80
C HIS A 144 1.95 -7.20 4.95
N ARG A 145 1.73 -6.78 6.21
CA ARG A 145 1.71 -7.60 7.44
C ARG A 145 3.03 -8.28 7.84
N ASP A 146 4.05 -8.27 7.02
CA ASP A 146 5.40 -8.80 7.28
C ASP A 146 6.49 -7.83 6.82
N LEU A 147 6.26 -6.54 7.01
CA LEU A 147 7.26 -5.53 6.65
C LEU A 147 8.44 -5.61 7.62
N LYS A 148 9.63 -5.79 7.06
CA LYS A 148 10.92 -5.86 7.77
C LYS A 148 12.06 -5.48 6.82
N PRO A 149 13.27 -5.16 7.29
CA PRO A 149 14.39 -4.78 6.43
C PRO A 149 14.73 -5.81 5.34
N GLY A 150 14.55 -7.10 5.60
CA GLY A 150 14.77 -8.15 4.60
C GLY A 150 13.81 -8.10 3.42
N ASN A 151 12.61 -7.53 3.59
CA ASN A 151 11.60 -7.39 2.55
C ASN A 151 11.66 -6.03 1.82
N ILE A 152 12.65 -5.18 2.15
CA ILE A 152 12.95 -3.91 1.47
C ILE A 152 14.26 -4.10 0.72
N TYR A 153 14.21 -4.13 -0.60
CA TYR A 153 15.40 -4.29 -1.44
C TYR A 153 15.84 -2.95 -2.02
N LEU A 154 17.12 -2.65 -1.93
CA LEU A 154 17.75 -1.42 -2.39
C LEU A 154 18.41 -1.69 -3.74
N VAL A 155 17.71 -1.33 -4.82
CA VAL A 155 18.22 -1.48 -6.19
C VAL A 155 19.15 -0.33 -6.53
N GLU A 156 20.33 -0.63 -7.02
CA GLU A 156 21.29 0.38 -7.50
C GLU A 156 20.90 0.86 -8.89
N LEU A 157 20.64 2.16 -9.03
CA LEU A 157 20.39 2.82 -10.30
C LEU A 157 21.64 3.59 -10.73
N PRO A 158 22.30 3.22 -11.84
CA PRO A 158 23.51 3.92 -12.31
C PRO A 158 23.27 5.42 -12.45
N GLY A 159 24.04 6.23 -11.69
CA GLY A 159 23.97 7.69 -11.70
C GLY A 159 22.76 8.32 -10.99
N GLN A 160 21.86 7.52 -10.40
CA GLN A 160 20.63 8.01 -9.74
C GLN A 160 20.52 7.60 -8.25
N GLY A 161 21.49 6.85 -7.74
CA GLY A 161 21.46 6.31 -6.36
C GLY A 161 20.64 5.04 -6.24
N THR A 162 20.07 4.79 -5.06
CA THR A 162 19.30 3.59 -4.76
C THR A 162 17.80 3.83 -4.84
N MET A 163 17.06 2.82 -5.30
CA MET A 163 15.59 2.78 -5.33
C MET A 163 15.08 1.59 -4.54
N VAL A 164 14.02 1.79 -3.75
CA VAL A 164 13.36 0.72 -3.00
C VAL A 164 12.55 -0.18 -3.93
N LYS A 165 12.60 -1.48 -3.68
CA LYS A 165 11.67 -2.50 -4.18
C LYS A 165 11.14 -3.32 -3.01
N LEU A 166 9.83 -3.31 -2.81
CA LEU A 166 9.16 -4.14 -1.81
C LEU A 166 9.03 -5.57 -2.32
N LEU A 167 9.39 -6.50 -1.47
CA LEU A 167 9.32 -7.94 -1.70
C LEU A 167 8.25 -8.55 -0.79
N ASP A 168 7.81 -9.76 -1.10
CA ASP A 168 7.10 -10.70 -0.21
C ASP A 168 5.99 -10.07 0.66
N PHE A 169 4.85 -9.75 0.05
CA PHE A 169 3.66 -9.37 0.79
C PHE A 169 3.17 -10.54 1.63
N GLY A 170 3.20 -10.42 2.96
CA GLY A 170 2.93 -11.49 3.93
C GLY A 170 1.46 -11.94 3.99
N ILE A 171 0.80 -12.12 2.85
CA ILE A 171 -0.59 -12.58 2.73
C ILE A 171 -0.75 -13.98 3.35
N SER A 172 0.33 -14.75 3.38
CA SER A 172 0.40 -16.06 4.01
C SER A 172 0.16 -16.02 5.53
N LYS A 173 0.42 -14.90 6.23
CA LYS A 173 0.21 -14.76 7.67
C LYS A 173 -1.25 -14.51 8.09
N ARG A 174 -2.16 -14.26 7.13
CA ARG A 174 -3.57 -13.96 7.41
C ARG A 174 -4.39 -15.15 7.95
N ALA A 175 -3.91 -16.38 7.82
CA ALA A 175 -4.66 -17.60 8.14
C ALA A 175 -4.21 -18.31 9.43
N GLY A 176 -3.51 -17.63 10.32
CA GLY A 176 -3.09 -18.16 11.64
C GLY A 176 -4.22 -18.27 12.67
N VAL A 177 -5.46 -18.49 12.26
CA VAL A 177 -6.52 -18.89 13.19
C VAL A 177 -6.36 -20.39 13.46
N GLY A 178 -5.69 -20.74 14.58
CA GLY A 178 -5.76 -22.11 15.11
C GLY A 178 -4.46 -22.84 15.41
N ARG A 179 -3.27 -22.22 15.28
CA ARG A 179 -2.06 -22.84 15.84
C ARG A 179 -1.72 -22.24 17.20
N SER A 180 -1.91 -23.07 18.23
CA SER A 180 -1.51 -22.83 19.61
C SER A 180 -0.09 -22.28 19.70
N LEU A 181 0.12 -21.27 20.57
CA LEU A 181 1.40 -20.66 20.93
C LEU A 181 2.44 -21.64 21.56
N THR A 182 2.22 -22.96 21.47
CA THR A 182 2.98 -23.98 22.20
C THR A 182 3.77 -24.95 21.32
N GLY A 183 3.91 -24.73 20.02
CA GLY A 183 4.68 -25.63 19.14
C GLY A 183 5.58 -24.88 18.15
N GLU A 184 6.90 -25.01 18.32
CA GLU A 184 8.01 -24.61 17.46
C GLU A 184 8.02 -23.15 17.00
N PHE A 185 8.90 -22.38 17.62
CA PHE A 185 9.10 -20.93 17.45
C PHE A 185 9.61 -20.48 16.06
N ASP A 186 9.89 -21.41 15.16
CA ASP A 186 10.44 -21.13 13.82
C ASP A 186 9.42 -20.51 12.82
N VAL A 187 8.13 -20.42 13.16
CA VAL A 187 7.07 -19.95 12.25
C VAL A 187 6.63 -18.50 12.51
N LEU A 188 7.08 -17.88 13.59
CA LEU A 188 6.49 -16.59 14.04
C LEU A 188 7.07 -15.33 13.35
N GLY A 189 8.06 -15.44 12.47
CA GLY A 189 8.74 -14.26 11.90
C GLY A 189 9.51 -13.47 12.95
N THR A 190 10.22 -12.42 12.56
CA THR A 190 10.98 -11.56 13.47
C THR A 190 10.00 -10.68 14.26
N PRO A 191 9.82 -10.87 15.58
CA PRO A 191 8.79 -10.18 16.36
C PRO A 191 9.06 -8.68 16.51
N ASP A 192 10.31 -8.25 16.28
CA ASP A 192 10.80 -6.89 16.48
C ASP A 192 10.03 -5.84 15.67
N TYR A 193 9.47 -6.21 14.52
CA TYR A 193 8.74 -5.31 13.61
C TYR A 193 7.22 -5.47 13.70
N MET A 194 6.72 -6.37 14.55
CA MET A 194 5.27 -6.58 14.71
C MET A 194 4.61 -5.37 15.35
N ALA A 195 3.42 -5.02 14.85
CA ALA A 195 2.59 -4.04 15.52
C ALA A 195 1.95 -4.62 16.80
N PRO A 196 1.64 -3.77 17.81
CA PRO A 196 1.03 -4.22 19.07
C PRO A 196 -0.20 -5.08 18.89
N GLU A 197 -1.08 -4.75 17.96
CA GLU A 197 -2.28 -5.52 17.63
C GLU A 197 -1.95 -6.92 17.04
N GLN A 198 -0.82 -7.05 16.33
CA GLN A 198 -0.33 -8.36 15.86
C GLN A 198 0.26 -9.17 17.00
N ALA A 199 1.08 -8.53 17.87
CA ALA A 199 1.67 -9.17 19.04
C ALA A 199 0.60 -9.70 20.02
N LEU A 200 -0.54 -9.01 20.12
CA LEU A 200 -1.68 -9.41 20.94
C LEU A 200 -2.59 -10.46 20.26
N GLY A 201 -2.21 -10.95 19.08
CA GLY A 201 -3.02 -11.96 18.35
C GLY A 201 -4.33 -11.45 17.74
N LYS A 202 -4.55 -10.14 17.72
CA LYS A 202 -5.74 -9.49 17.15
C LYS A 202 -5.65 -9.40 15.62
N THR A 203 -5.26 -10.49 14.96
CA THR A 203 -4.94 -10.53 13.52
C THR A 203 -6.08 -10.11 12.60
N ALA A 204 -7.33 -10.26 13.03
CA ALA A 204 -8.51 -9.84 12.28
C ALA A 204 -8.65 -8.30 12.18
N SER A 205 -8.13 -7.56 13.15
CA SER A 205 -8.21 -6.09 13.24
C SER A 205 -6.96 -5.38 12.70
N VAL A 206 -5.98 -6.11 12.18
CA VAL A 206 -4.76 -5.52 11.60
C VAL A 206 -5.07 -4.90 10.25
N ASP A 207 -5.05 -3.59 10.20
CA ASP A 207 -5.19 -2.77 8.99
C ASP A 207 -3.84 -2.22 8.48
N HIS A 208 -3.88 -1.25 7.57
CA HIS A 208 -2.72 -0.57 6.98
C HIS A 208 -1.82 0.15 8.01
N ARG A 209 -2.34 0.46 9.20
CA ARG A 209 -1.59 1.10 10.29
C ARG A 209 -0.60 0.14 10.96
N GLY A 210 -0.79 -1.18 10.79
CA GLY A 210 0.20 -2.19 11.17
C GLY A 210 1.48 -2.06 10.34
N ASP A 211 1.37 -1.85 9.02
CA ASP A 211 2.53 -1.60 8.16
C ASP A 211 3.20 -0.25 8.48
N GLN A 212 2.42 0.77 8.88
CA GLN A 212 2.96 2.05 9.32
C GLN A 212 3.82 1.88 10.59
N TYR A 213 3.35 1.10 11.56
CA TYR A 213 4.10 0.79 12.77
C TYR A 213 5.42 0.08 12.43
N ALA A 214 5.35 -0.97 11.59
CA ALA A 214 6.53 -1.69 11.14
C ALA A 214 7.54 -0.77 10.43
N LEU A 215 7.07 0.13 9.56
CA LEU A 215 7.92 1.12 8.90
C LEU A 215 8.54 2.12 9.89
N ALA A 216 7.83 2.48 10.96
CA ALA A 216 8.37 3.33 12.02
C ALA A 216 9.46 2.62 12.84
N VAL A 217 9.30 1.31 13.11
CA VAL A 217 10.36 0.48 13.71
C VAL A 217 11.61 0.43 12.82
N ILE A 218 11.41 0.19 11.51
CA ILE A 218 12.51 0.17 10.53
C ILE A 218 13.19 1.54 10.44
N ALA A 219 12.42 2.64 10.46
CA ALA A 219 12.98 3.99 10.45
C ALA A 219 13.80 4.28 11.71
N PHE A 220 13.33 3.82 12.86
CA PHE A 220 14.08 3.91 14.12
C PHE A 220 15.40 3.14 14.02
N GLU A 221 15.37 1.90 13.54
CA GLU A 221 16.57 1.06 13.36
C GLU A 221 17.54 1.68 12.34
N MET A 222 17.07 2.16 11.19
CA MET A 222 17.93 2.85 10.22
C MET A 222 18.67 4.04 10.82
N LEU A 223 18.07 4.75 11.78
CA LEU A 223 18.63 5.96 12.35
C LEU A 223 19.59 5.73 13.53
N CYS A 224 19.42 4.64 14.27
CA CYS A 224 20.24 4.40 15.47
C CYS A 224 20.86 2.99 15.55
N GLY A 225 20.63 2.12 14.55
CA GLY A 225 21.25 0.80 14.46
C GLY A 225 20.62 -0.28 15.35
N GLN A 226 19.50 0.01 16.00
CA GLN A 226 18.80 -0.96 16.85
C GLN A 226 17.28 -0.75 16.78
N THR A 227 16.52 -1.82 16.99
CA THR A 227 15.05 -1.72 17.10
C THR A 227 14.63 -1.06 18.41
N PRO A 228 13.45 -0.40 18.48
CA PRO A 228 12.98 0.26 19.69
C PRO A 228 12.71 -0.69 20.85
N PHE A 229 12.40 -1.95 20.55
CA PHE A 229 12.12 -2.99 21.54
C PHE A 229 12.98 -4.21 21.23
N PHE A 230 13.75 -4.63 22.20
CA PHE A 230 14.59 -5.82 22.15
C PHE A 230 14.50 -6.57 23.48
N GLY A 231 14.77 -7.88 23.47
CA GLY A 231 14.62 -8.70 24.66
C GLY A 231 15.40 -10.00 24.59
N GLU A 232 15.50 -10.68 25.75
CA GLU A 232 16.20 -11.96 25.89
C GLU A 232 15.43 -13.12 25.27
N SER A 233 14.12 -12.94 25.04
CA SER A 233 13.25 -13.94 24.42
C SER A 233 12.20 -13.30 23.52
N VAL A 234 11.66 -14.09 22.59
CA VAL A 234 10.54 -13.69 21.73
C VAL A 234 9.35 -13.14 22.56
N MET A 235 9.05 -13.80 23.69
CA MET A 235 7.94 -13.37 24.58
C MET A 235 8.23 -12.03 25.26
N ASP A 236 9.47 -11.77 25.65
CA ASP A 236 9.88 -10.48 26.22
C ASP A 236 9.71 -9.35 25.18
N VAL A 237 10.17 -9.57 23.95
CA VAL A 237 9.99 -8.61 22.85
C VAL A 237 8.50 -8.37 22.59
N LEU A 238 7.68 -9.41 22.47
CA LEU A 238 6.23 -9.28 22.25
C LEU A 238 5.54 -8.50 23.38
N GLN A 239 5.92 -8.73 24.63
CA GLN A 239 5.39 -8.00 25.78
C GLN A 239 5.76 -6.52 25.70
N LYS A 240 7.01 -6.18 25.40
CA LYS A 240 7.47 -4.80 25.24
C LYS A 240 6.75 -4.09 24.08
N VAL A 241 6.67 -4.76 22.94
CA VAL A 241 5.91 -4.25 21.78
C VAL A 241 4.46 -3.95 22.17
N ALA A 242 3.82 -4.81 22.94
CA ALA A 242 2.41 -4.63 23.34
C ALA A 242 2.19 -3.53 24.37
N SER A 243 3.13 -3.28 25.29
CA SER A 243 2.84 -2.46 26.49
C SER A 243 3.86 -1.36 26.80
N GLU A 244 5.15 -1.49 26.42
CA GLU A 244 6.13 -0.47 26.77
C GLU A 244 6.07 0.74 25.83
N PRO A 245 6.15 1.99 26.36
CA PRO A 245 6.25 3.16 25.51
C PRO A 245 7.53 3.11 24.66
N PRO A 246 7.50 3.63 23.41
CA PRO A 246 8.70 3.67 22.57
C PRO A 246 9.79 4.54 23.24
N PRO A 247 11.07 4.13 23.15
CA PRO A 247 12.17 4.89 23.71
C PRO A 247 12.36 6.22 22.94
N ASP A 248 12.91 7.21 23.63
CA ASP A 248 13.32 8.47 23.02
C ASP A 248 14.60 8.26 22.21
N ILE A 249 14.48 8.31 20.86
CA ILE A 249 15.61 8.08 19.95
C ILE A 249 16.73 9.11 20.15
N THR A 250 16.44 10.33 20.61
CA THR A 250 17.44 11.38 20.82
C THR A 250 18.37 11.06 21.99
N ARG A 251 18.01 10.13 22.89
CA ARG A 251 18.89 9.63 23.93
C ARG A 251 19.91 8.63 23.38
N ILE A 252 19.57 7.94 22.29
CA ILE A 252 20.43 6.93 21.63
C ILE A 252 21.28 7.63 20.56
N ALA A 253 20.66 8.51 19.79
CA ALA A 253 21.27 9.27 18.70
C ALA A 253 21.04 10.79 18.90
N PRO A 254 21.83 11.47 19.78
CA PRO A 254 21.60 12.87 20.16
C PRO A 254 21.75 13.88 19.03
N GLN A 255 22.34 13.48 17.89
CA GLN A 255 22.49 14.30 16.69
C GLN A 255 21.21 14.43 15.89
N LEU A 256 20.16 13.64 16.19
CA LEU A 256 18.89 13.69 15.48
C LEU A 256 18.05 14.89 15.94
N PRO A 257 17.31 15.55 15.05
CA PRO A 257 16.36 16.59 15.43
C PRO A 257 15.27 16.06 16.36
N VAL A 258 14.91 16.83 17.39
CA VAL A 258 13.81 16.47 18.32
C VAL A 258 12.49 16.18 17.55
N ALA A 259 12.26 16.89 16.44
CA ALA A 259 11.09 16.68 15.60
C ALA A 259 11.00 15.23 15.07
N VAL A 260 12.11 14.58 14.77
CA VAL A 260 12.18 13.16 14.35
C VAL A 260 11.66 12.26 15.47
N ASN A 261 12.09 12.51 16.72
CA ASN A 261 11.58 11.75 17.86
C ASN A 261 10.06 11.88 17.99
N VAL A 262 9.52 13.09 17.90
CA VAL A 262 8.06 13.34 18.00
C VAL A 262 7.28 12.53 16.94
N ILE A 263 7.78 12.51 15.70
CA ILE A 263 7.15 11.77 14.61
C ILE A 263 7.20 10.26 14.84
N LEU A 264 8.37 9.74 15.26
CA LEU A 264 8.53 8.32 15.56
C LEU A 264 7.68 7.88 16.76
N GLN A 265 7.63 8.68 17.84
CA GLN A 265 6.78 8.41 18.99
C GLN A 265 5.31 8.26 18.58
N ARG A 266 4.79 9.17 17.74
CA ARG A 266 3.43 9.07 17.22
C ARG A 266 3.21 7.82 16.36
N ALA A 267 4.11 7.53 15.43
CA ALA A 267 3.98 6.37 14.53
C ALA A 267 4.10 5.03 15.27
N LEU A 268 4.81 5.01 16.42
CA LEU A 268 4.98 3.86 17.32
C LEU A 268 3.95 3.81 18.45
N SER A 269 2.89 4.63 18.41
CA SER A 269 1.79 4.57 19.40
C SER A 269 1.18 3.17 19.44
N LYS A 270 0.86 2.73 20.67
CA LYS A 270 0.28 1.40 20.89
C LYS A 270 -1.13 1.31 20.34
N ASP A 271 -1.90 2.40 20.48
CA ASP A 271 -3.21 2.52 19.85
C ASP A 271 -3.04 2.90 18.37
N PRO A 272 -3.56 2.11 17.42
CA PRO A 272 -3.54 2.44 16.00
C PRO A 272 -4.21 3.77 15.67
N GLU A 273 -5.23 4.19 16.44
CA GLU A 273 -5.96 5.43 16.19
C GLU A 273 -5.13 6.70 16.51
N GLU A 274 -4.11 6.59 17.36
CA GLU A 274 -3.20 7.70 17.67
C GLU A 274 -2.10 7.88 16.61
N ARG A 275 -1.90 6.90 15.73
CA ARG A 275 -0.90 6.94 14.65
C ARG A 275 -1.31 7.96 13.58
N PHE A 276 -0.59 8.02 12.47
CA PHE A 276 -0.96 8.84 11.31
C PHE A 276 -2.05 8.14 10.49
N ASP A 277 -2.93 8.90 9.87
CA ASP A 277 -4.04 8.37 9.06
C ASP A 277 -3.58 7.49 7.89
N THR A 278 -2.41 7.82 7.30
CA THR A 278 -1.82 7.03 6.23
C THR A 278 -0.32 6.87 6.44
N ILE A 279 0.23 5.77 5.89
CA ILE A 279 1.67 5.52 5.92
C ILE A 279 2.47 6.60 5.17
N LEU A 280 1.88 7.18 4.12
CA LEU A 280 2.51 8.24 3.35
C LEU A 280 2.57 9.56 4.15
N THR A 281 1.54 9.87 4.95
CA THR A 281 1.54 11.02 5.86
C THR A 281 2.65 10.90 6.90
N PHE A 282 2.84 9.71 7.47
CA PHE A 282 3.97 9.43 8.37
C PHE A 282 5.33 9.68 7.69
N ALA A 283 5.57 9.07 6.53
CA ALA A 283 6.84 9.18 5.83
C ALA A 283 7.15 10.61 5.35
N THR A 284 6.11 11.37 4.97
CA THR A 284 6.22 12.79 4.62
C THR A 284 6.60 13.63 5.85
N ALA A 285 5.94 13.39 6.99
CA ALA A 285 6.27 14.06 8.25
C ALA A 285 7.71 13.76 8.69
N LEU A 286 8.15 12.50 8.59
CA LEU A 286 9.52 12.10 8.90
C LEU A 286 10.54 12.82 7.99
N SER A 287 10.29 12.86 6.69
CA SER A 287 11.17 13.56 5.73
C SER A 287 11.26 15.06 6.04
N SER A 288 10.15 15.71 6.37
CA SER A 288 10.10 17.11 6.76
C SER A 288 10.87 17.37 8.07
N ALA A 289 10.69 16.51 9.08
CA ALA A 289 11.40 16.60 10.37
C ALA A 289 12.91 16.36 10.20
N ALA A 290 13.30 15.55 9.20
CA ALA A 290 14.68 15.31 8.82
C ALA A 290 15.31 16.47 8.02
N GLY A 291 14.54 17.51 7.66
CA GLY A 291 15.00 18.60 6.80
C GLY A 291 15.29 18.17 5.36
N CYS A 292 14.72 17.04 4.91
CA CYS A 292 14.97 16.46 3.61
C CYS A 292 13.93 16.92 2.59
N SER A 293 14.38 17.33 1.40
CA SER A 293 13.49 17.51 0.25
C SER A 293 12.97 16.14 -0.19
N LEU A 294 11.65 16.00 -0.34
CA LEU A 294 11.06 14.79 -0.88
C LEU A 294 11.55 14.57 -2.33
N PRO A 295 11.87 13.31 -2.71
CA PRO A 295 12.19 13.04 -4.10
C PRO A 295 10.99 13.39 -4.99
N PRO A 296 11.22 13.96 -6.18
CA PRO A 296 10.13 14.23 -7.10
C PRO A 296 9.40 12.92 -7.43
N PRO A 297 8.08 12.96 -7.66
CA PRO A 297 7.33 11.77 -8.04
C PRO A 297 7.96 11.16 -9.30
N MET A 298 8.08 9.82 -9.34
CA MET A 298 8.77 9.08 -10.41
C MET A 298 8.25 9.39 -11.83
N SER A 299 7.02 9.90 -11.97
CA SER A 299 6.48 10.41 -13.24
C SER A 299 7.28 11.59 -13.82
N ALA A 300 8.01 12.33 -12.98
CA ALA A 300 8.85 13.44 -13.41
C ALA A 300 10.26 13.00 -13.84
N LEU A 301 10.68 11.77 -13.53
CA LEU A 301 12.02 11.25 -13.83
C LEU A 301 12.13 10.56 -15.20
N GLY A 302 11.05 10.55 -16.02
CA GLY A 302 11.11 10.02 -17.39
C GLY A 302 11.38 8.51 -17.49
N LEU A 303 11.29 7.76 -16.37
CA LEU A 303 11.37 6.31 -16.33
C LEU A 303 10.03 5.67 -16.75
N ALA A 304 9.41 6.17 -17.82
CA ALA A 304 8.50 5.36 -18.60
C ALA A 304 9.32 4.17 -19.10
N ALA A 305 8.88 2.96 -18.78
CA ALA A 305 9.50 1.74 -19.25
C ALA A 305 9.75 1.87 -20.75
N THR A 306 11.00 2.06 -21.15
CA THR A 306 11.44 1.84 -22.52
C THR A 306 11.40 0.34 -22.74
N VAL A 307 10.24 -0.16 -23.11
CA VAL A 307 10.14 -1.40 -23.85
C VAL A 307 10.86 -1.09 -25.18
N PRO A 308 11.98 -1.73 -25.52
CA PRO A 308 12.55 -1.57 -26.83
C PRO A 308 11.49 -2.08 -27.81
N ALA A 309 11.00 -1.21 -28.68
CA ALA A 309 10.16 -1.60 -29.80
C ALA A 309 10.94 -2.63 -30.62
N ALA A 310 10.43 -3.84 -30.66
CA ALA A 310 10.89 -4.85 -31.60
C ALA A 310 10.56 -4.33 -33.00
N SER A 311 11.57 -3.76 -33.67
CA SER A 311 11.56 -3.55 -35.09
C SER A 311 11.82 -4.93 -35.72
N ASP A 312 10.78 -5.53 -36.24
CA ASP A 312 10.78 -6.36 -37.43
C ASP A 312 9.43 -7.07 -37.59
N THR A 313 8.51 -6.38 -38.24
CA THR A 313 7.32 -7.00 -38.83
C THR A 313 7.64 -7.43 -40.24
N PRO A 314 7.49 -8.70 -40.60
CA PRO A 314 7.50 -9.10 -42.00
C PRO A 314 6.21 -8.61 -42.68
N THR A 315 6.39 -7.93 -43.78
CA THR A 315 5.35 -7.45 -44.71
C THR A 315 4.43 -8.58 -45.14
N PRO A 316 3.11 -8.48 -45.04
CA PRO A 316 2.20 -9.40 -45.74
C PRO A 316 1.96 -8.95 -47.17
N VAL A 317 2.07 -9.92 -48.05
CA VAL A 317 1.73 -9.85 -49.49
C VAL A 317 0.24 -9.60 -49.68
N PRO A 318 -0.21 -8.78 -50.66
CA PRO A 318 -1.61 -8.41 -50.81
C PRO A 318 -2.42 -9.52 -51.49
N VAL A 319 -3.49 -9.96 -50.83
CA VAL A 319 -4.56 -10.73 -51.47
C VAL A 319 -5.77 -9.81 -51.63
N SER A 320 -6.07 -9.51 -52.89
CA SER A 320 -7.28 -8.78 -53.33
C SER A 320 -8.52 -9.61 -53.09
N ARG A 321 -9.52 -9.04 -52.41
CA ARG A 321 -10.93 -9.39 -52.61
C ARG A 321 -11.87 -8.24 -52.23
N GLU A 322 -12.84 -8.11 -53.10
CA GLU A 322 -13.81 -7.03 -53.34
C GLU A 322 -14.73 -6.67 -52.16
N ARG A 323 -15.16 -5.39 -52.21
CA ARG A 323 -16.22 -4.78 -51.38
C ARG A 323 -17.64 -5.35 -51.73
N PRO A 324 -18.62 -5.17 -50.81
CA PRO A 324 -19.53 -4.07 -51.03
C PRO A 324 -19.76 -3.19 -49.78
N ALA A 325 -20.23 -2.00 -50.14
CA ALA A 325 -20.50 -0.84 -49.28
C ALA A 325 -21.74 -0.98 -48.43
N SER A 326 -21.74 -0.43 -47.21
CA SER A 326 -22.68 0.62 -46.76
C SER A 326 -22.64 0.81 -45.26
N GLY A 327 -22.82 2.04 -44.78
CA GLY A 327 -23.24 2.31 -43.40
C GLY A 327 -22.28 3.14 -42.57
N SER A 328 -22.32 4.44 -42.72
CA SER A 328 -21.67 5.43 -41.85
C SER A 328 -22.27 5.45 -40.46
N HIS A 329 -21.47 5.14 -39.44
CA HIS A 329 -21.69 5.69 -38.09
C HIS A 329 -20.38 6.21 -37.53
N LYS A 330 -20.32 7.55 -37.39
CA LYS A 330 -19.26 8.26 -36.71
C LYS A 330 -19.30 7.91 -35.23
N VAL A 331 -18.26 7.24 -34.75
CA VAL A 331 -17.92 7.14 -33.33
C VAL A 331 -16.95 8.27 -33.04
N PRO A 332 -17.19 9.11 -32.01
CA PRO A 332 -16.27 10.20 -31.69
C PRO A 332 -15.01 9.62 -31.00
N ASP A 333 -13.89 10.10 -31.48
CA ASP A 333 -12.53 9.85 -31.00
C ASP A 333 -12.41 10.27 -29.54
N LYS A 334 -12.35 9.29 -28.62
CA LYS A 334 -12.04 9.55 -27.21
C LYS A 334 -10.55 9.80 -27.06
N ARG A 335 -10.14 11.06 -27.23
CA ARG A 335 -8.86 11.52 -26.69
C ARG A 335 -8.90 11.39 -25.18
N VAL A 336 -8.23 10.38 -24.66
CA VAL A 336 -7.93 10.24 -23.23
C VAL A 336 -7.00 11.36 -22.84
N ALA A 337 -7.56 12.44 -22.31
CA ALA A 337 -6.76 13.46 -21.63
C ALA A 337 -6.18 12.84 -20.36
N ARG A 338 -4.85 12.70 -20.31
CA ARG A 338 -4.13 12.35 -19.09
C ARG A 338 -4.40 13.45 -18.05
N ILE A 339 -5.10 13.10 -17.00
CA ILE A 339 -5.18 13.97 -15.82
C ILE A 339 -3.81 13.98 -15.19
N ALA A 340 -3.23 15.16 -15.06
CA ALA A 340 -2.06 15.40 -14.24
C ALA A 340 -2.47 15.11 -12.79
N THR A 341 -1.91 14.07 -12.19
CA THR A 341 -2.05 13.79 -10.76
C THR A 341 -1.51 14.99 -9.99
N ALA A 342 -2.34 15.49 -9.12
CA ALA A 342 -2.13 16.72 -8.38
C ALA A 342 -0.80 16.76 -7.66
N SER A 343 -0.17 17.89 -7.83
CA SER A 343 1.01 18.33 -7.14
C SER A 343 0.80 18.32 -5.63
N THR A 344 1.74 17.69 -4.98
CA THR A 344 2.15 17.81 -3.60
C THR A 344 1.86 19.17 -2.96
N LEU A 345 1.09 19.15 -1.90
CA LEU A 345 0.98 20.24 -0.94
C LEU A 345 2.27 20.29 -0.11
N SER A 346 3.16 21.21 -0.47
CA SER A 346 4.30 21.57 0.36
C SER A 346 3.95 22.82 1.15
N GLY A 347 4.04 22.70 2.47
CA GLY A 347 4.17 23.80 3.42
C GLY A 347 2.94 24.69 3.57
N SER A 348 2.32 24.68 4.77
CA SER A 348 1.10 25.40 5.16
C SER A 348 -0.04 25.28 4.15
N SER A 349 -0.95 24.35 4.42
CA SER A 349 -2.21 24.23 3.68
C SER A 349 -2.82 25.62 3.53
N THR A 350 -3.22 26.00 2.34
CA THR A 350 -3.71 27.35 2.02
C THR A 350 -5.10 27.24 1.41
N VAL A 351 -5.81 28.34 1.36
CA VAL A 351 -7.12 28.44 0.67
C VAL A 351 -7.01 27.98 -0.81
N SER A 352 -5.82 28.09 -1.41
CA SER A 352 -5.52 27.55 -2.75
C SER A 352 -5.70 26.02 -2.82
N ASP A 353 -5.49 25.31 -1.73
CA ASP A 353 -5.64 23.84 -1.70
C ASP A 353 -7.10 23.42 -1.73
N VAL A 354 -8.00 24.21 -1.15
CA VAL A 354 -9.46 24.02 -1.28
C VAL A 354 -9.86 24.16 -2.76
N ARG A 355 -9.36 25.19 -3.44
CA ARG A 355 -9.63 25.40 -4.88
C ARG A 355 -9.13 24.23 -5.71
N ASN A 356 -7.90 23.79 -5.51
CA ASN A 356 -7.31 22.67 -6.22
C ASN A 356 -8.11 21.37 -6.03
N ALA A 357 -8.54 21.08 -4.80
CA ALA A 357 -9.35 19.91 -4.52
C ALA A 357 -10.74 19.98 -5.21
N LEU A 358 -11.36 21.16 -5.26
CA LEU A 358 -12.62 21.38 -5.99
C LEU A 358 -12.46 21.20 -7.51
N ASP A 359 -11.37 21.68 -8.08
CA ASP A 359 -11.10 21.55 -9.51
C ASP A 359 -10.82 20.07 -9.87
N LEU A 360 -10.13 19.33 -9.03
CA LEU A 360 -9.88 17.90 -9.19
C LEU A 360 -11.19 17.09 -9.05
N ALA A 361 -12.06 17.46 -8.11
CA ALA A 361 -13.39 16.83 -7.98
C ALA A 361 -14.21 17.02 -9.26
N HIS A 362 -14.19 18.25 -9.83
CA HIS A 362 -14.88 18.54 -11.08
C HIS A 362 -14.31 17.73 -12.26
N GLN A 363 -13.00 17.67 -12.40
CA GLN A 363 -12.36 16.92 -13.48
C GLN A 363 -12.65 15.42 -13.37
N ALA A 364 -12.52 14.83 -12.18
CA ALA A 364 -12.81 13.42 -11.94
C ALA A 364 -14.27 13.09 -12.24
N PHE A 365 -15.21 13.96 -11.84
CA PHE A 365 -16.64 13.82 -12.15
C PHE A 365 -16.92 13.89 -13.66
N GLY A 366 -16.27 14.84 -14.36
CA GLY A 366 -16.39 14.97 -15.82
C GLY A 366 -15.86 13.77 -16.60
N LEU A 367 -14.91 13.02 -16.04
CA LEU A 367 -14.34 11.79 -16.62
C LEU A 367 -15.13 10.53 -16.24
N GLY A 368 -16.12 10.65 -15.35
CA GLY A 368 -16.94 9.54 -14.88
C GLY A 368 -16.28 8.72 -13.77
N ASP A 369 -15.12 9.16 -13.21
CA ASP A 369 -14.51 8.54 -12.04
C ASP A 369 -15.16 9.07 -10.76
N LEU A 370 -16.28 8.46 -10.40
CA LEU A 370 -17.10 8.90 -9.28
C LEU A 370 -16.44 8.69 -7.92
N ASN A 371 -15.63 7.63 -7.77
CA ASN A 371 -14.92 7.38 -6.52
C ASN A 371 -13.87 8.47 -6.23
N LEU A 372 -13.12 8.83 -7.26
CA LEU A 372 -12.12 9.88 -7.17
C LEU A 372 -12.77 11.25 -6.98
N ALA A 373 -13.90 11.52 -7.65
CA ALA A 373 -14.66 12.75 -7.50
C ALA A 373 -15.17 12.95 -6.06
N VAL A 374 -15.72 11.90 -5.44
CA VAL A 374 -16.16 11.92 -4.03
C VAL A 374 -14.97 12.16 -3.09
N SER A 375 -13.85 11.49 -3.30
CA SER A 375 -12.65 11.65 -2.47
C SER A 375 -12.15 13.09 -2.48
N TYR A 376 -12.05 13.73 -3.64
CA TYR A 376 -11.62 15.14 -3.75
C TYR A 376 -12.67 16.12 -3.20
N ALA A 377 -13.97 15.83 -3.38
CA ALA A 377 -15.02 16.63 -2.80
C ALA A 377 -14.97 16.62 -1.26
N GLU A 378 -14.82 15.44 -0.65
CA GLU A 378 -14.63 15.31 0.80
C GLU A 378 -13.35 16.01 1.29
N GLN A 379 -12.25 15.92 0.52
CA GLN A 379 -10.99 16.61 0.84
C GLN A 379 -11.17 18.14 0.83
N ALA A 380 -11.83 18.69 -0.18
CA ALA A 380 -12.09 20.13 -0.27
C ALA A 380 -12.90 20.64 0.94
N MET A 381 -13.93 19.89 1.33
CA MET A 381 -14.78 20.24 2.48
C MET A 381 -13.98 20.19 3.80
N ARG A 382 -13.20 19.12 4.03
CA ARG A 382 -12.34 19.02 5.23
C ARG A 382 -11.31 20.15 5.31
N LEU A 383 -10.69 20.52 4.18
CA LEU A 383 -9.75 21.63 4.13
C LEU A 383 -10.43 22.96 4.46
N ALA A 384 -11.63 23.21 3.94
CA ALA A 384 -12.39 24.41 4.24
C ALA A 384 -12.79 24.50 5.72
N ASP A 385 -13.19 23.39 6.34
CA ASP A 385 -13.47 23.29 7.76
C ASP A 385 -12.21 23.55 8.62
N THR A 386 -11.06 23.03 8.19
CA THR A 386 -9.78 23.21 8.89
C THR A 386 -9.30 24.66 8.88
N PHE A 387 -9.49 25.39 7.77
CA PHE A 387 -9.07 26.79 7.65
C PHE A 387 -10.04 27.76 8.30
N ASP A 388 -11.31 27.40 8.35
CA ASP A 388 -12.43 28.20 8.90
C ASP A 388 -12.42 29.69 8.46
N THR A 389 -11.93 29.96 7.26
CA THR A 389 -11.90 31.31 6.66
C THR A 389 -13.15 31.59 5.85
N ALA A 390 -13.55 32.86 5.75
CA ALA A 390 -14.68 33.26 4.91
C ALA A 390 -14.45 32.87 3.45
N GLU A 391 -13.23 33.05 2.94
CA GLU A 391 -12.86 32.70 1.56
C GLU A 391 -12.99 31.21 1.27
N ALA A 392 -12.55 30.34 2.17
CA ALA A 392 -12.70 28.89 2.02
C ALA A 392 -14.16 28.45 2.00
N ARG A 393 -14.98 29.02 2.90
CA ARG A 393 -16.43 28.79 2.95
C ARG A 393 -17.14 29.25 1.68
N ASP A 394 -16.77 30.43 1.15
CA ASP A 394 -17.34 30.98 -0.07
C ASP A 394 -17.02 30.11 -1.28
N MET A 395 -15.81 29.56 -1.39
CA MET A 395 -15.45 28.59 -2.45
C MET A 395 -16.32 27.32 -2.41
N ILE A 396 -16.52 26.73 -1.21
CA ILE A 396 -17.40 25.57 -1.05
C ILE A 396 -18.83 25.91 -1.40
N ASN A 397 -19.32 27.09 -1.01
CA ASN A 397 -20.68 27.55 -1.33
C ASN A 397 -20.88 27.80 -2.83
N GLU A 398 -19.90 28.41 -3.51
CA GLU A 398 -19.91 28.61 -4.96
C GLU A 398 -20.00 27.28 -5.73
N LYS A 399 -19.29 26.26 -5.27
CA LYS A 399 -19.25 24.94 -5.89
C LYS A 399 -20.29 23.95 -5.33
N SER A 400 -21.21 24.41 -4.47
CA SER A 400 -22.27 23.56 -3.88
C SER A 400 -23.04 22.73 -4.92
N PRO A 401 -23.47 23.28 -6.06
CA PRO A 401 -24.20 22.47 -7.06
C PRO A 401 -23.40 21.33 -7.65
N LEU A 402 -22.07 21.47 -7.74
CA LEU A 402 -21.17 20.40 -8.18
C LEU A 402 -21.05 19.33 -7.12
N LEU A 403 -20.82 19.73 -5.86
CA LEU A 403 -20.69 18.82 -4.72
C LEU A 403 -21.95 18.00 -4.50
N ASP A 404 -23.12 18.66 -4.54
CA ASP A 404 -24.42 18.00 -4.45
C ASP A 404 -24.57 16.93 -5.54
N ARG A 405 -24.27 17.25 -6.79
CA ARG A 405 -24.33 16.29 -7.90
C ARG A 405 -23.37 15.12 -7.76
N ILE A 406 -22.15 15.34 -7.25
CA ILE A 406 -21.18 14.27 -7.00
C ILE A 406 -21.73 13.30 -5.97
N PHE A 407 -22.20 13.80 -4.83
CA PHE A 407 -22.72 12.98 -3.73
C PHE A 407 -24.04 12.29 -4.12
N GLU A 408 -24.97 12.99 -4.78
CA GLU A 408 -26.21 12.42 -5.30
C GLU A 408 -25.93 11.28 -6.28
N THR A 409 -25.03 11.50 -7.24
CA THR A 409 -24.67 10.47 -8.23
C THR A 409 -24.07 9.24 -7.53
N ARG A 410 -23.32 9.42 -6.45
CA ARG A 410 -22.73 8.32 -5.68
C ARG A 410 -23.75 7.55 -4.87
N ILE A 411 -24.73 8.24 -4.26
CA ILE A 411 -25.85 7.64 -3.53
C ILE A 411 -26.75 6.88 -4.49
N GLY A 412 -27.00 7.43 -5.66
CA GLY A 412 -27.93 6.86 -6.66
C GLY A 412 -29.31 7.49 -6.59
N ARG A 413 -30.38 6.66 -6.51
CA ARG A 413 -31.75 7.21 -6.49
C ARG A 413 -32.08 7.77 -5.11
N LEU A 414 -32.41 9.06 -5.03
CA LEU A 414 -32.78 9.74 -3.79
C LEU A 414 -34.10 9.21 -3.17
N THR A 415 -34.89 8.46 -3.95
CA THR A 415 -36.10 7.76 -3.49
C THR A 415 -35.80 6.44 -2.77
N GLN A 416 -34.54 6.04 -2.68
CA GLN A 416 -34.13 4.86 -1.91
C GLN A 416 -34.37 5.07 -0.42
N ARG A 417 -34.77 3.99 0.26
CA ARG A 417 -35.07 4.04 1.68
C ARG A 417 -33.80 3.85 2.51
N LEU A 418 -33.77 4.56 3.63
CA LEU A 418 -32.71 4.46 4.60
C LEU A 418 -33.14 3.50 5.72
N THR A 419 -32.27 2.53 6.03
CA THR A 419 -32.48 1.60 7.16
C THR A 419 -31.27 1.63 8.07
N VAL A 420 -31.48 1.89 9.37
CA VAL A 420 -30.42 1.77 10.37
C VAL A 420 -30.18 0.28 10.64
N LYS A 421 -28.93 -0.15 10.57
CA LYS A 421 -28.55 -1.49 10.96
C LYS A 421 -28.48 -1.56 12.50
N ASN A 422 -28.79 -2.73 13.05
CA ASN A 422 -28.71 -2.95 14.50
C ASN A 422 -27.25 -2.87 14.95
N VAL A 423 -26.86 -1.71 15.50
CA VAL A 423 -25.48 -1.40 15.89
C VAL A 423 -25.36 -1.64 17.39
N PRO A 424 -24.31 -2.37 17.86
CA PRO A 424 -24.04 -2.48 19.29
C PRO A 424 -23.87 -1.10 19.94
N SER A 425 -24.39 -0.92 21.15
CA SER A 425 -24.36 0.37 21.88
C SER A 425 -22.96 0.99 22.05
N SER A 426 -21.91 0.18 21.93
CA SER A 426 -20.50 0.62 21.96
C SER A 426 -20.05 1.38 20.70
N GLU A 427 -20.64 1.10 19.54
CA GLU A 427 -20.32 1.79 18.30
C GLU A 427 -21.09 3.11 18.14
N MET A 428 -22.26 3.23 18.76
CA MET A 428 -23.01 4.49 18.82
C MET A 428 -22.29 5.61 19.61
N LEU A 429 -21.30 5.28 20.45
CA LEU A 429 -20.51 6.25 21.21
C LEU A 429 -19.44 6.99 20.38
N GLN A 430 -19.21 6.58 19.13
CA GLN A 430 -18.15 7.14 18.27
C GLN A 430 -18.68 8.01 17.11
N VAL A 431 -19.99 8.25 17.05
CA VAL A 431 -20.58 9.09 15.98
C VAL A 431 -20.56 10.57 16.38
N SER A 432 -20.36 11.45 15.38
CA SER A 432 -20.48 12.90 15.62
C SER A 432 -21.92 13.29 16.00
N PRO A 433 -22.12 14.46 16.65
CA PRO A 433 -23.47 14.95 16.97
C PRO A 433 -24.40 15.02 15.75
N GLU A 434 -23.85 15.38 14.58
CA GLU A 434 -24.56 15.47 13.30
C GLU A 434 -24.95 14.08 12.79
N GLN A 435 -24.05 13.11 12.88
CA GLN A 435 -24.32 11.71 12.55
C GLN A 435 -25.36 11.11 13.48
N ALA A 436 -25.26 11.37 14.78
CA ALA A 436 -26.24 10.92 15.77
C ALA A 436 -27.63 11.50 15.50
N PHE A 437 -27.69 12.79 15.11
CA PHE A 437 -28.94 13.43 14.69
C PHE A 437 -29.58 12.70 13.50
N LEU A 438 -28.83 12.45 12.43
CA LEU A 438 -29.32 11.73 11.25
C LEU A 438 -29.79 10.32 11.61
N LEU A 439 -28.98 9.56 12.36
CA LEU A 439 -29.32 8.21 12.82
C LEU A 439 -30.63 8.19 13.65
N SER A 440 -30.86 9.22 14.49
CA SER A 440 -32.08 9.31 15.30
C SER A 440 -33.36 9.58 14.48
N ARG A 441 -33.22 10.05 13.24
CA ARG A 441 -34.33 10.33 12.33
C ARG A 441 -34.58 9.21 11.32
N VAL A 442 -33.56 8.42 11.01
CA VAL A 442 -33.67 7.28 10.10
C VAL A 442 -34.24 6.08 10.87
N ASP A 443 -35.56 5.94 10.82
CA ASP A 443 -36.30 4.88 11.52
C ASP A 443 -36.79 3.75 10.61
N GLY A 444 -36.19 3.65 9.41
CA GLY A 444 -36.50 2.60 8.42
C GLY A 444 -37.60 2.96 7.42
N GLY A 445 -38.18 4.16 7.53
CA GLY A 445 -39.25 4.65 6.66
C GLY A 445 -38.83 5.76 5.69
N LEU A 446 -37.83 6.56 6.05
CA LEU A 446 -37.42 7.73 5.29
C LEU A 446 -36.62 7.37 4.03
N THR A 447 -36.89 8.12 2.96
CA THR A 447 -36.01 8.14 1.76
C THR A 447 -34.81 9.06 1.98
N VAL A 448 -33.80 8.96 1.11
CA VAL A 448 -32.64 9.88 1.14
C VAL A 448 -33.09 11.34 1.02
N GLU A 449 -34.04 11.63 0.13
CA GLU A 449 -34.56 12.99 -0.09
C GLU A 449 -35.22 13.53 1.18
N GLU A 450 -36.12 12.75 1.81
CA GLU A 450 -36.79 13.14 3.04
C GLU A 450 -35.79 13.36 4.21
N ALA A 451 -34.72 12.55 4.27
CA ALA A 451 -33.66 12.73 5.28
C ALA A 451 -32.89 14.04 5.04
N VAL A 452 -32.64 14.40 3.78
CA VAL A 452 -32.01 15.68 3.42
C VAL A 452 -32.91 16.86 3.79
N ASP A 453 -34.22 16.78 3.50
CA ASP A 453 -35.18 17.85 3.79
C ASP A 453 -35.40 18.06 5.30
N LEU A 454 -35.27 17.01 6.10
CA LEU A 454 -35.39 17.06 7.57
C LEU A 454 -34.10 17.48 8.28
N SER A 455 -32.96 17.50 7.57
CA SER A 455 -31.66 17.82 8.13
C SER A 455 -31.51 19.35 8.33
N PRO A 456 -30.96 19.80 9.47
CA PRO A 456 -30.60 21.20 9.66
C PRO A 456 -29.31 21.60 8.91
N LEU A 457 -28.62 20.62 8.32
CA LEU A 457 -27.35 20.82 7.63
C LEU A 457 -27.59 21.15 6.14
N PRO A 458 -26.64 21.82 5.47
CA PRO A 458 -26.68 21.99 4.01
C PRO A 458 -26.82 20.66 3.30
N ARG A 459 -27.51 20.63 2.14
CA ARG A 459 -27.76 19.42 1.35
C ARG A 459 -26.49 18.58 1.13
N ARG A 460 -25.39 19.20 0.70
CA ARG A 460 -24.09 18.53 0.46
C ARG A 460 -23.54 17.85 1.71
N GLU A 461 -23.68 18.48 2.88
CA GLU A 461 -23.20 17.93 4.16
C GLU A 461 -24.02 16.70 4.55
N THR A 462 -25.35 16.80 4.43
CA THR A 462 -26.24 15.68 4.74
C THR A 462 -25.97 14.50 3.81
N LEU A 463 -25.82 14.72 2.50
CA LEU A 463 -25.48 13.67 1.55
C LEU A 463 -24.12 13.04 1.85
N ARG A 464 -23.12 13.85 2.16
CA ARG A 464 -21.79 13.37 2.57
C ARG A 464 -21.89 12.48 3.82
N LEU A 465 -22.60 12.94 4.85
CA LEU A 465 -22.76 12.18 6.09
C LEU A 465 -23.52 10.85 5.87
N LEU A 466 -24.55 10.84 5.01
CA LEU A 466 -25.25 9.60 4.64
C LEU A 466 -24.34 8.61 3.93
N LEU A 467 -23.42 9.09 3.08
CA LEU A 467 -22.40 8.23 2.44
C LEU A 467 -21.41 7.68 3.47
N VAL A 468 -20.97 8.50 4.42
CA VAL A 468 -20.08 8.05 5.51
C VAL A 468 -20.79 6.99 6.35
N LEU A 469 -22.02 7.25 6.82
CA LEU A 469 -22.81 6.30 7.61
C LEU A 469 -23.08 4.98 6.85
N SER A 470 -23.27 5.07 5.53
CA SER A 470 -23.43 3.88 4.68
C SER A 470 -22.12 3.10 4.53
N ARG A 471 -20.98 3.78 4.36
CA ARG A 471 -19.65 3.19 4.28
C ARG A 471 -19.25 2.51 5.59
N ASP A 472 -19.57 3.15 6.72
CA ASP A 472 -19.30 2.64 8.08
C ASP A 472 -20.29 1.53 8.49
N GLY A 473 -21.25 1.21 7.62
CA GLY A 473 -22.20 0.12 7.82
C GLY A 473 -23.32 0.42 8.82
N LEU A 474 -23.46 1.67 9.26
CA LEU A 474 -24.48 2.11 10.22
C LEU A 474 -25.85 2.30 9.55
N VAL A 475 -25.86 2.69 8.28
CA VAL A 475 -27.07 2.86 7.47
C VAL A 475 -26.97 2.04 6.19
N SER A 476 -28.07 1.45 5.74
CA SER A 476 -28.22 0.83 4.42
C SER A 476 -29.09 1.73 3.57
N ILE A 477 -28.65 1.99 2.34
CA ILE A 477 -29.38 2.74 1.32
C ILE A 477 -29.88 1.70 0.29
N GLY A 478 -31.17 1.40 0.27
CA GLY A 478 -31.70 0.31 -0.53
C GLY A 478 -33.13 0.50 -1.02
#